data_5d07316515aa69e6a02aa14151325ebb
#
_entry.id   5d07316515aa69e6a02aa14151325ebb
#
_cell.length_a   1.000
_cell.length_b   1.000
_cell.length_c   1.000
_cell.angle_alpha   90.00
_cell.angle_beta   90.00
_cell.angle_gamma   90.00
#
_symmetry.space_group_name_H-M   'P 1'
#
loop_
_entity.id
_entity.type
_entity.pdbx_description
1 polymer ?
#
loop_
_entity_poly.entity_id
_entity_poly.type
_entity_poly.pdbx_seq_one_letter_code
_entity_poly.pdbx_strand_id
1 'polypeptide(L)'
;MLFLKKEIQSGMTVNHKMKSLDDIANILSEGIKKNKSASLIVCGGNSPINTYIKLSKLDINWRKINIILCDDRDVEITSDLSNERSIFRNLLINKASIANYISLRNNPSEVLKYINKFDVSILGYGRDGHFASIFPDYTAHKTFISKAASPDILYTDLMGDPLCKRITMNLSMILKCKNILILDVIERRDVLAEAKKNKKMPLYYLLNSDHESVDILNSN
;
A
#
# COMPACT_ATOMS: atom_id res chain seq x y z
N MET A 1 13.82 -3.01 -24.15
CA MET A 1 13.43 -4.41 -24.05
C MET A 1 14.71 -5.23 -23.99
N LEU A 2 15.23 -5.55 -22.80
CA LEU A 2 16.21 -6.62 -22.60
C LEU A 2 16.51 -6.79 -21.10
N PHE A 3 16.12 -7.95 -20.59
CA PHE A 3 16.79 -8.87 -19.68
C PHE A 3 17.09 -8.47 -18.24
N LEU A 4 16.21 -8.96 -17.37
CA LEU A 4 16.62 -9.59 -16.12
C LEU A 4 16.14 -11.05 -16.13
N LYS A 5 16.75 -11.86 -17.00
CA LYS A 5 16.82 -13.31 -16.84
C LYS A 5 18.21 -13.64 -16.31
N LYS A 6 18.31 -14.01 -15.03
CA LYS A 6 19.34 -14.92 -14.51
C LYS A 6 18.76 -15.71 -13.34
N GLU A 7 18.62 -16.96 -13.62
CA GLU A 7 18.50 -18.18 -12.84
C GLU A 7 18.58 -18.06 -11.31
N ILE A 8 17.49 -18.49 -10.65
CA ILE A 8 17.58 -19.17 -9.36
C ILE A 8 16.70 -20.42 -9.50
N GLN A 9 17.33 -21.58 -9.50
CA GLN A 9 16.68 -22.88 -9.36
C GLN A 9 16.13 -23.04 -7.94
N SER A 10 14.98 -23.72 -7.88
CA SER A 10 14.26 -24.29 -6.73
C SER A 10 13.49 -23.33 -5.82
N GLY A 11 12.16 -23.42 -5.91
CA GLY A 11 11.16 -22.92 -4.97
C GLY A 11 10.35 -21.77 -5.56
N MET A 12 9.08 -22.00 -5.79
CA MET A 12 8.03 -21.13 -6.31
C MET A 12 8.45 -19.68 -6.55
N THR A 13 8.82 -19.34 -7.77
CA THR A 13 9.04 -17.96 -8.19
C THR A 13 7.69 -17.30 -8.37
N VAL A 14 7.25 -16.52 -7.40
CA VAL A 14 6.20 -15.53 -7.62
C VAL A 14 6.77 -14.51 -8.62
N ASN A 15 6.37 -14.62 -9.87
CA ASN A 15 6.75 -13.66 -10.91
C ASN A 15 5.93 -12.39 -10.72
N HIS A 16 6.48 -11.42 -9.99
CA HIS A 16 5.89 -10.10 -9.89
C HIS A 16 5.91 -9.41 -11.26
N LYS A 17 4.74 -8.99 -11.74
CA LYS A 17 4.61 -8.24 -12.99
C LYS A 17 4.90 -6.76 -12.74
N MET A 18 5.43 -6.10 -13.76
CA MET A 18 5.53 -4.64 -13.74
C MET A 18 4.18 -4.05 -14.16
N LYS A 19 3.65 -3.15 -13.35
CA LYS A 19 2.39 -2.44 -13.57
C LYS A 19 2.65 -0.96 -13.79
N SER A 20 1.79 -0.32 -14.55
CA SER A 20 1.80 1.11 -14.86
C SER A 20 0.65 1.85 -14.15
N LEU A 21 0.61 3.16 -14.27
CA LEU A 21 -0.53 3.95 -13.81
C LEU A 21 -1.80 3.66 -14.62
N ASP A 22 -1.68 3.32 -15.89
CA ASP A 22 -2.81 2.93 -16.74
C ASP A 22 -3.41 1.59 -16.27
N ASP A 23 -2.59 0.65 -15.77
CA ASP A 23 -3.11 -0.57 -15.14
C ASP A 23 -3.96 -0.24 -13.93
N ILE A 24 -3.54 0.73 -13.09
CA ILE A 24 -4.34 1.18 -11.94
C ILE A 24 -5.67 1.78 -12.43
N ALA A 25 -5.62 2.64 -13.45
CA ALA A 25 -6.83 3.24 -14.03
C ALA A 25 -7.81 2.17 -14.54
N ASN A 26 -7.31 1.14 -15.20
CA ASN A 26 -8.10 0.02 -15.70
C ASN A 26 -8.73 -0.78 -14.54
N ILE A 27 -7.94 -1.15 -13.51
CA ILE A 27 -8.44 -1.86 -12.33
C ILE A 27 -9.57 -1.08 -11.65
N LEU A 28 -9.36 0.22 -11.43
CA LEU A 28 -10.37 1.08 -10.79
C LEU A 28 -11.63 1.21 -11.66
N SER A 29 -11.47 1.36 -12.98
CA SER A 29 -12.57 1.46 -13.92
C SER A 29 -13.40 0.18 -13.98
N GLU A 30 -12.75 -0.99 -13.95
CA GLU A 30 -13.42 -2.29 -13.87
C GLU A 30 -14.15 -2.47 -12.53
N GLY A 31 -13.52 -2.05 -11.41
CA GLY A 31 -14.15 -2.04 -10.10
C GLY A 31 -15.45 -1.22 -10.10
N ILE A 32 -15.41 -0.02 -10.68
CA ILE A 32 -16.60 0.83 -10.82
C ILE A 32 -17.69 0.15 -11.67
N LYS A 33 -17.33 -0.46 -12.79
CA LYS A 33 -18.29 -1.18 -13.66
C LYS A 33 -18.98 -2.31 -12.89
N LYS A 34 -18.19 -3.10 -12.14
CA LYS A 34 -18.67 -4.28 -11.41
C LYS A 34 -19.47 -3.93 -10.15
N ASN A 35 -18.98 -2.98 -9.35
CA ASN A 35 -19.45 -2.74 -7.98
C ASN A 35 -20.08 -1.35 -7.78
N LYS A 36 -20.20 -0.53 -8.84
CA LYS A 36 -20.65 0.87 -8.83
C LYS A 36 -19.69 1.85 -8.14
N SER A 37 -18.67 1.36 -7.51
CA SER A 37 -17.54 2.12 -6.92
C SER A 37 -16.28 1.24 -6.90
N ALA A 38 -15.12 1.85 -6.74
CA ALA A 38 -13.88 1.14 -6.52
C ALA A 38 -13.11 1.74 -5.35
N SER A 39 -12.11 1.03 -4.84
CA SER A 39 -11.28 1.48 -3.72
C SER A 39 -9.81 1.42 -4.05
N LEU A 40 -9.09 2.46 -3.62
CA LEU A 40 -7.66 2.63 -3.73
C LEU A 40 -7.06 2.80 -2.33
N ILE A 41 -6.31 1.79 -1.89
CA ILE A 41 -5.49 1.91 -0.69
C ILE A 41 -4.17 2.58 -1.06
N VAL A 42 -3.72 3.54 -0.26
CA VAL A 42 -2.51 4.33 -0.51
C VAL A 42 -1.61 4.37 0.72
N CYS A 43 -0.30 4.47 0.52
CA CYS A 43 0.65 4.73 1.58
C CYS A 43 1.04 6.21 1.62
N GLY A 44 1.65 6.62 2.73
CA GLY A 44 2.28 7.93 2.87
C GLY A 44 3.75 7.94 2.45
N GLY A 45 4.47 8.93 2.99
CA GLY A 45 5.88 9.14 2.73
C GLY A 45 6.17 9.91 1.44
N ASN A 46 7.46 10.08 1.13
CA ASN A 46 7.90 10.89 -0.01
C ASN A 46 7.95 10.10 -1.34
N SER A 47 8.19 8.78 -1.26
CA SER A 47 8.37 7.95 -2.45
C SER A 47 7.18 7.96 -3.42
N PRO A 48 5.90 7.95 -2.97
CA PRO A 48 4.76 7.92 -3.88
C PRO A 48 4.32 9.27 -4.42
N ILE A 49 4.88 10.40 -3.99
CA ILE A 49 4.38 11.75 -4.31
C ILE A 49 4.24 11.96 -5.81
N ASN A 50 5.30 11.72 -6.58
CA ASN A 50 5.26 11.90 -8.04
C ASN A 50 4.24 10.97 -8.71
N THR A 51 4.13 9.73 -8.22
CA THR A 51 3.13 8.75 -8.66
C THR A 51 1.72 9.28 -8.43
N TYR A 52 1.46 9.85 -7.25
CA TYR A 52 0.15 10.39 -6.90
C TYR A 52 -0.23 11.63 -7.73
N ILE A 53 0.72 12.54 -7.95
CA ILE A 53 0.51 13.71 -8.82
C ILE A 53 0.17 13.28 -10.26
N LYS A 54 0.86 12.27 -10.80
CA LYS A 54 0.55 11.71 -12.12
C LYS A 54 -0.82 11.01 -12.12
N LEU A 55 -1.08 10.15 -11.14
CA LEU A 55 -2.33 9.41 -10.99
C LEU A 55 -3.54 10.34 -10.90
N SER A 56 -3.43 11.45 -10.14
CA SER A 56 -4.51 12.43 -9.95
C SER A 56 -5.00 13.09 -11.26
N LYS A 57 -4.21 13.02 -12.34
CA LYS A 57 -4.51 13.61 -13.65
C LYS A 57 -5.23 12.63 -14.58
N LEU A 58 -5.24 11.34 -14.25
CA LEU A 58 -5.83 10.32 -15.11
C LEU A 58 -7.34 10.49 -15.25
N ASP A 59 -7.85 10.08 -16.40
CA ASP A 59 -9.27 10.18 -16.73
C ASP A 59 -10.04 8.97 -16.18
N ILE A 60 -10.30 9.03 -14.87
CA ILE A 60 -11.06 8.02 -14.13
C ILE A 60 -12.31 8.69 -13.54
N ASN A 61 -13.37 7.94 -13.33
CA ASN A 61 -14.53 8.48 -12.61
C ASN A 61 -14.25 8.58 -11.10
N TRP A 62 -13.47 9.59 -10.70
CA TRP A 62 -13.01 9.81 -9.35
C TRP A 62 -14.13 9.93 -8.31
N ARG A 63 -15.35 10.42 -8.69
CA ARG A 63 -16.52 10.44 -7.80
C ARG A 63 -16.94 9.06 -7.30
N LYS A 64 -16.50 8.00 -7.98
CA LYS A 64 -16.78 6.60 -7.62
C LYS A 64 -15.60 5.90 -6.96
N ILE A 65 -14.53 6.62 -6.66
CA ILE A 65 -13.33 6.07 -6.03
C ILE A 65 -13.32 6.43 -4.54
N ASN A 66 -13.10 5.42 -3.69
CA ASN A 66 -12.83 5.57 -2.27
C ASN A 66 -11.32 5.44 -2.04
N ILE A 67 -10.69 6.50 -1.54
CA ILE A 67 -9.26 6.53 -1.21
C ILE A 67 -9.11 6.30 0.28
N ILE A 68 -8.24 5.37 0.66
CA ILE A 68 -8.04 4.93 2.05
C ILE A 68 -6.54 4.83 2.31
N LEU A 69 -6.03 5.41 3.39
CA LEU A 69 -4.64 5.19 3.82
C LEU A 69 -4.45 3.79 4.39
N CYS A 70 -3.30 3.15 4.11
CA CYS A 70 -2.92 1.91 4.78
C CYS A 70 -2.37 2.14 6.20
N ASP A 71 -1.81 3.34 6.45
CA ASP A 71 -1.28 3.75 7.75
C ASP A 71 -1.18 5.27 7.86
N ASP A 72 -1.22 5.79 9.07
CA ASP A 72 -0.86 7.18 9.35
C ASP A 72 -0.09 7.30 10.67
N ARG A 73 0.55 8.43 10.86
CA ARG A 73 1.14 8.83 12.13
C ARG A 73 0.02 9.37 13.01
N ASP A 74 0.05 9.02 14.29
CA ASP A 74 -0.91 9.51 15.28
C ASP A 74 -0.57 10.96 15.69
N VAL A 75 -0.79 11.87 14.76
CA VAL A 75 -0.51 13.31 14.87
C VAL A 75 -1.69 14.10 14.30
N GLU A 76 -1.77 15.39 14.62
CA GLU A 76 -2.77 16.27 14.02
C GLU A 76 -2.64 16.29 12.48
N ILE A 77 -3.77 16.38 11.78
CA ILE A 77 -3.80 16.42 10.30
C ILE A 77 -3.03 17.63 9.75
N THR A 78 -2.90 18.69 10.52
CA THR A 78 -2.12 19.88 10.15
C THR A 78 -0.62 19.69 10.23
N SER A 79 -0.16 18.62 10.87
CA SER A 79 1.27 18.27 10.96
C SER A 79 1.84 17.86 9.60
N ASP A 80 3.08 18.27 9.32
CA ASP A 80 3.80 17.81 8.12
C ASP A 80 4.16 16.30 8.20
N LEU A 81 4.03 15.70 9.36
CA LEU A 81 4.20 14.26 9.57
C LEU A 81 2.98 13.43 9.16
N SER A 82 1.80 14.05 8.99
CA SER A 82 0.58 13.33 8.64
C SER A 82 0.61 12.81 7.20
N ASN A 83 0.41 11.51 7.04
CA ASN A 83 0.21 10.89 5.73
C ASN A 83 -1.10 11.38 5.10
N GLU A 84 -2.15 11.54 5.91
CA GLU A 84 -3.44 12.06 5.45
C GLU A 84 -3.27 13.45 4.80
N ARG A 85 -2.53 14.36 5.45
CA ARG A 85 -2.19 15.66 4.86
C ARG A 85 -1.45 15.53 3.52
N SER A 86 -0.50 14.59 3.44
CA SER A 86 0.24 14.33 2.21
C SER A 86 -0.69 13.87 1.08
N ILE A 87 -1.68 13.02 1.36
CA ILE A 87 -2.67 12.58 0.37
C ILE A 87 -3.51 13.75 -0.12
N PHE A 88 -3.97 14.63 0.76
CA PHE A 88 -4.72 15.83 0.36
C PHE A 88 -3.90 16.77 -0.55
N ARG A 89 -2.59 16.87 -0.31
CA ARG A 89 -1.70 17.75 -1.07
C ARG A 89 -1.25 17.17 -2.41
N ASN A 90 -1.18 15.85 -2.56
CA ASN A 90 -0.49 15.23 -3.69
C ASN A 90 -1.37 14.30 -4.53
N LEU A 91 -2.45 13.74 -3.97
CA LEU A 91 -3.37 12.85 -4.68
C LEU A 91 -4.76 13.47 -4.86
N LEU A 92 -5.34 14.04 -3.79
CA LEU A 92 -6.67 14.66 -3.84
C LEU A 92 -6.62 16.07 -4.48
N ILE A 93 -5.97 16.12 -5.64
CA ILE A 93 -5.80 17.32 -6.48
C ILE A 93 -6.23 16.98 -7.91
N ASN A 94 -6.22 17.94 -8.81
CA ASN A 94 -6.59 17.78 -10.22
C ASN A 94 -7.94 17.05 -10.37
N LYS A 95 -8.02 16.04 -11.23
CA LYS A 95 -9.23 15.24 -11.45
C LYS A 95 -9.62 14.39 -10.23
N ALA A 96 -8.65 13.99 -9.42
CA ALA A 96 -8.88 13.19 -8.21
C ALA A 96 -9.40 13.99 -7.02
N SER A 97 -9.47 15.33 -7.11
CA SER A 97 -9.99 16.20 -6.03
C SER A 97 -11.43 15.91 -5.62
N ILE A 98 -12.18 15.21 -6.46
CA ILE A 98 -13.60 14.85 -6.25
C ILE A 98 -13.77 13.40 -5.76
N ALA A 99 -12.68 12.68 -5.49
CA ALA A 99 -12.73 11.34 -4.92
C ALA A 99 -13.22 11.38 -3.46
N ASN A 100 -13.81 10.29 -3.01
CA ASN A 100 -14.18 10.14 -1.62
C ASN A 100 -12.97 9.67 -0.80
N TYR A 101 -12.61 10.41 0.25
CA TYR A 101 -11.57 10.01 1.18
C TYR A 101 -12.16 9.45 2.46
N ILE A 102 -11.69 8.29 2.90
CA ILE A 102 -12.10 7.64 4.15
C ILE A 102 -10.90 7.62 5.08
N SER A 103 -10.98 8.41 6.15
CA SER A 103 -9.89 8.54 7.12
C SER A 103 -9.74 7.26 7.94
N LEU A 104 -8.54 6.71 7.94
CA LEU A 104 -8.18 5.54 8.76
C LEU A 104 -8.31 5.84 10.25
N ARG A 105 -7.96 7.06 10.66
CA ARG A 105 -7.95 7.51 12.05
C ARG A 105 -9.34 7.92 12.55
N ASN A 106 -10.04 8.74 11.77
CA ASN A 106 -11.31 9.31 12.21
C ASN A 106 -12.50 8.35 11.99
N ASN A 107 -12.38 7.45 11.01
CA ASN A 107 -13.45 6.53 10.62
C ASN A 107 -12.96 5.07 10.46
N PRO A 108 -12.26 4.47 11.45
CA PRO A 108 -11.74 3.11 11.32
C PRO A 108 -12.86 2.08 11.08
N SER A 109 -14.01 2.26 11.72
CA SER A 109 -15.18 1.38 11.51
C SER A 109 -15.74 1.46 10.08
N GLU A 110 -15.64 2.60 9.42
CA GLU A 110 -16.02 2.74 8.02
C GLU A 110 -15.04 2.00 7.12
N VAL A 111 -13.73 2.13 7.39
CA VAL A 111 -12.69 1.41 6.64
C VAL A 111 -12.90 -0.12 6.74
N LEU A 112 -13.27 -0.64 7.92
CA LEU A 112 -13.54 -2.07 8.12
C LEU A 112 -14.69 -2.59 7.25
N LYS A 113 -15.65 -1.76 6.86
CA LYS A 113 -16.73 -2.16 5.93
C LYS A 113 -16.23 -2.42 4.50
N TYR A 114 -15.03 -1.97 4.16
CA TYR A 114 -14.42 -2.17 2.84
C TYR A 114 -13.51 -3.40 2.75
N ILE A 115 -13.27 -4.16 3.82
CA ILE A 115 -12.29 -5.27 3.88
C ILE A 115 -12.39 -6.23 2.68
N ASN A 116 -13.60 -6.55 2.20
CA ASN A 116 -13.77 -7.45 1.05
C ASN A 116 -14.01 -6.69 -0.28
N LYS A 117 -13.75 -5.40 -0.31
CA LYS A 117 -14.03 -4.51 -1.45
C LYS A 117 -12.81 -3.73 -1.92
N PHE A 118 -11.62 -4.02 -1.38
CA PHE A 118 -10.38 -3.36 -1.79
C PHE A 118 -9.98 -3.82 -3.20
N ASP A 119 -9.89 -2.90 -4.14
CA ASP A 119 -9.60 -3.23 -5.55
C ASP A 119 -8.11 -3.16 -5.84
N VAL A 120 -7.43 -2.09 -5.40
CA VAL A 120 -5.99 -1.93 -5.60
C VAL A 120 -5.35 -1.21 -4.43
N SER A 121 -4.12 -1.60 -4.09
CA SER A 121 -3.28 -0.88 -3.12
C SER A 121 -1.95 -0.47 -3.73
N ILE A 122 -1.45 0.71 -3.33
CA ILE A 122 -0.11 1.20 -3.63
C ILE A 122 0.65 1.25 -2.29
N LEU A 123 1.68 0.43 -2.16
CA LEU A 123 2.48 0.30 -0.95
C LEU A 123 3.93 0.76 -1.19
N GLY A 124 4.43 1.60 -0.29
CA GLY A 124 5.85 1.87 -0.15
C GLY A 124 6.51 0.91 0.83
N TYR A 125 7.84 0.94 0.92
CA TYR A 125 8.61 0.19 1.89
C TYR A 125 9.84 0.96 2.35
N GLY A 126 10.25 0.70 3.59
CA GLY A 126 11.45 1.29 4.19
C GLY A 126 12.71 0.48 3.91
N ARG A 127 13.88 1.04 4.28
CA ARG A 127 15.17 0.34 4.17
C ARG A 127 15.30 -0.87 5.09
N ASP A 128 14.54 -0.88 6.18
CA ASP A 128 14.42 -1.99 7.13
C ASP A 128 13.37 -3.03 6.70
N GLY A 129 12.75 -2.84 5.54
CA GLY A 129 11.71 -3.71 4.99
C GLY A 129 10.34 -3.55 5.63
N HIS A 130 10.09 -2.47 6.40
CA HIS A 130 8.73 -2.17 6.85
C HIS A 130 7.84 -1.76 5.66
N PHE A 131 6.57 -2.06 5.74
CA PHE A 131 5.53 -1.51 4.85
C PHE A 131 4.33 -1.11 5.70
N ALA A 132 3.54 -0.14 5.25
CA ALA A 132 2.61 0.56 6.13
C ALA A 132 3.33 0.98 7.42
N SER A 133 2.78 0.71 8.61
CA SER A 133 3.52 0.87 9.87
C SER A 133 3.81 -0.46 10.57
N ILE A 134 4.05 -1.52 9.79
CA ILE A 134 4.48 -2.83 10.29
C ILE A 134 6.01 -2.88 10.24
N PHE A 135 6.66 -2.58 11.37
CA PHE A 135 8.11 -2.53 11.52
C PHE A 135 8.70 -3.90 11.87
N PRO A 136 10.05 -4.08 11.73
CA PRO A 136 10.73 -5.33 12.09
C PRO A 136 10.39 -5.87 13.48
N ASP A 137 10.23 -4.98 14.48
CA ASP A 137 9.87 -5.34 15.85
C ASP A 137 8.53 -6.10 15.93
N TYR A 138 7.63 -5.89 14.97
CA TYR A 138 6.35 -6.58 14.91
C TYR A 138 6.36 -7.93 14.17
N THR A 139 7.51 -8.39 13.67
CA THR A 139 7.60 -9.69 12.98
C THR A 139 7.31 -10.89 13.90
N ALA A 140 7.44 -10.71 15.21
CA ALA A 140 7.05 -11.70 16.22
C ALA A 140 5.56 -11.59 16.63
N HIS A 141 4.88 -10.50 16.30
CA HIS A 141 3.52 -10.22 16.73
C HIS A 141 2.50 -10.69 15.67
N LYS A 142 1.88 -11.83 15.92
CA LYS A 142 0.94 -12.47 14.97
C LYS A 142 -0.21 -11.57 14.53
N THR A 143 -0.69 -10.67 15.40
CA THR A 143 -1.76 -9.72 15.08
C THR A 143 -1.38 -8.77 13.95
N PHE A 144 -0.11 -8.38 13.85
CA PHE A 144 0.40 -7.49 12.81
C PHE A 144 0.74 -8.21 11.51
N ILE A 145 1.40 -9.39 11.61
CA ILE A 145 2.11 -9.99 10.48
C ILE A 145 1.58 -11.34 10.01
N SER A 146 0.64 -11.97 10.74
CA SER A 146 0.07 -13.24 10.30
C SER A 146 -1.02 -13.05 9.25
N LYS A 147 -0.91 -13.75 8.12
CA LYS A 147 -1.98 -13.82 7.11
C LYS A 147 -3.27 -14.47 7.63
N ALA A 148 -3.18 -15.24 8.69
CA ALA A 148 -4.31 -15.90 9.36
C ALA A 148 -4.93 -15.07 10.50
N ALA A 149 -4.38 -13.89 10.83
CA ALA A 149 -4.98 -12.99 11.79
C ALA A 149 -6.30 -12.41 11.24
N SER A 150 -7.19 -11.99 12.12
CA SER A 150 -8.36 -11.21 11.69
C SER A 150 -7.88 -9.90 11.04
N PRO A 151 -8.44 -9.51 9.88
CA PRO A 151 -8.19 -8.21 9.30
C PRO A 151 -8.56 -7.09 10.29
N ASP A 152 -7.63 -6.20 10.59
CA ASP A 152 -7.82 -5.19 11.63
C ASP A 152 -6.95 -3.94 11.40
N ILE A 153 -7.32 -2.87 12.10
CA ILE A 153 -6.58 -1.62 12.20
C ILE A 153 -5.97 -1.56 13.60
N LEU A 154 -4.66 -1.48 13.65
CA LEU A 154 -3.89 -1.59 14.88
C LEU A 154 -3.14 -0.28 15.18
N TYR A 155 -2.87 -0.05 16.47
CA TYR A 155 -2.01 1.04 16.94
C TYR A 155 -0.64 0.49 17.29
N THR A 156 0.40 1.25 16.97
CA THR A 156 1.79 0.92 17.31
C THR A 156 2.22 1.64 18.58
N ASP A 157 3.30 1.15 19.19
CA ASP A 157 4.08 1.93 20.12
C ASP A 157 4.82 3.08 19.41
N LEU A 158 5.59 3.86 20.19
CA LEU A 158 6.50 4.88 19.63
C LEU A 158 7.60 4.16 18.83
N MET A 159 7.65 4.38 17.51
CA MET A 159 8.64 3.76 16.64
C MET A 159 8.83 4.49 15.31
N GLY A 160 9.86 4.07 14.58
CA GLY A 160 10.19 4.57 13.25
C GLY A 160 10.84 5.95 13.25
N ASP A 161 11.04 6.49 12.06
CA ASP A 161 11.51 7.84 11.83
C ASP A 161 10.44 8.58 10.99
N PRO A 162 9.82 9.63 11.52
CA PRO A 162 9.95 10.17 12.88
C PRO A 162 9.42 9.22 13.97
N LEU A 163 9.95 9.33 15.17
CA LEU A 163 9.53 8.54 16.33
C LEU A 163 8.16 9.02 16.79
N CYS A 164 7.12 8.25 16.48
CA CYS A 164 5.75 8.53 16.87
C CYS A 164 4.90 7.27 16.91
N LYS A 165 3.76 7.33 17.60
CA LYS A 165 2.71 6.30 17.48
C LYS A 165 2.09 6.36 16.10
N ARG A 166 1.56 5.22 15.65
CA ARG A 166 0.94 5.10 14.33
C ARG A 166 -0.32 4.27 14.40
N ILE A 167 -1.18 4.46 13.42
CA ILE A 167 -2.32 3.60 13.13
C ILE A 167 -2.05 2.90 11.80
N THR A 168 -2.32 1.61 11.70
CA THR A 168 -1.96 0.81 10.53
C THR A 168 -2.94 -0.33 10.28
N MET A 169 -3.19 -0.63 9.01
CA MET A 169 -3.77 -1.92 8.62
C MET A 169 -2.76 -3.02 8.93
N ASN A 170 -3.22 -4.17 9.44
CA ASN A 170 -2.38 -5.35 9.57
C ASN A 170 -2.20 -6.07 8.22
N LEU A 171 -1.26 -7.02 8.15
CA LEU A 171 -0.98 -7.77 6.92
C LEU A 171 -2.24 -8.46 6.38
N SER A 172 -3.02 -9.13 7.23
CA SER A 172 -4.22 -9.85 6.79
C SER A 172 -5.26 -8.93 6.16
N MET A 173 -5.39 -7.68 6.63
CA MET A 173 -6.28 -6.68 6.04
C MET A 173 -5.76 -6.21 4.67
N ILE A 174 -4.46 -5.95 4.55
CA ILE A 174 -3.83 -5.58 3.28
C ILE A 174 -3.99 -6.70 2.25
N LEU A 175 -3.85 -7.96 2.66
CA LEU A 175 -4.04 -9.13 1.79
C LEU A 175 -5.50 -9.33 1.32
N LYS A 176 -6.48 -8.59 1.84
CA LYS A 176 -7.84 -8.55 1.29
C LYS A 176 -7.96 -7.68 0.04
N CYS A 177 -6.92 -6.93 -0.29
CA CYS A 177 -6.87 -6.15 -1.52
C CYS A 177 -6.66 -7.08 -2.72
N LYS A 178 -7.42 -6.91 -3.80
CA LYS A 178 -7.34 -7.77 -5.00
C LYS A 178 -6.02 -7.62 -5.74
N ASN A 179 -5.48 -6.41 -5.78
CA ASN A 179 -4.24 -6.09 -6.49
C ASN A 179 -3.34 -5.28 -5.56
N ILE A 180 -2.22 -5.84 -5.17
CA ILE A 180 -1.23 -5.20 -4.30
C ILE A 180 -0.05 -4.75 -5.15
N LEU A 181 0.21 -3.46 -5.21
CA LEU A 181 1.27 -2.86 -5.99
C LEU A 181 2.33 -2.27 -5.07
N ILE A 182 3.54 -2.79 -5.15
CA ILE A 182 4.70 -2.28 -4.40
C ILE A 182 5.43 -1.27 -5.29
N LEU A 183 5.66 -0.07 -4.78
CA LEU A 183 6.39 0.98 -5.52
C LEU A 183 7.80 0.52 -5.87
N ASP A 184 8.19 0.68 -7.14
CA ASP A 184 9.57 0.50 -7.57
C ASP A 184 10.40 1.73 -7.16
N VAL A 185 11.10 1.62 -6.06
CA VAL A 185 12.05 2.63 -5.58
C VAL A 185 13.45 2.18 -5.97
N ILE A 186 14.02 2.78 -7.01
CA ILE A 186 15.30 2.36 -7.62
C ILE A 186 16.39 2.23 -6.57
N GLU A 187 16.48 3.19 -5.65
CA GLU A 187 17.50 3.25 -4.59
C GLU A 187 17.27 2.23 -3.46
N ARG A 188 16.23 1.41 -3.57
CA ARG A 188 15.86 0.39 -2.56
C ARG A 188 15.53 -0.97 -3.17
N ARG A 189 15.93 -1.23 -4.41
CA ARG A 189 15.72 -2.55 -5.05
C ARG A 189 16.50 -3.67 -4.38
N ASP A 190 17.63 -3.34 -3.76
CA ASP A 190 18.40 -4.23 -2.88
C ASP A 190 17.56 -4.70 -1.69
N VAL A 191 16.83 -3.81 -1.04
CA VAL A 191 15.91 -4.12 0.07
C VAL A 191 14.82 -5.09 -0.39
N LEU A 192 14.24 -4.86 -1.58
CA LEU A 192 13.19 -5.73 -2.13
C LEU A 192 13.73 -7.14 -2.40
N ALA A 193 14.97 -7.23 -2.90
CA ALA A 193 15.64 -8.50 -3.16
C ALA A 193 15.98 -9.25 -1.86
N GLU A 194 16.44 -8.53 -0.83
CA GLU A 194 16.73 -9.09 0.49
C GLU A 194 15.45 -9.56 1.19
N ALA A 195 14.40 -8.75 1.17
CA ALA A 195 13.14 -9.05 1.84
C ALA A 195 12.50 -10.36 1.36
N LYS A 196 12.76 -10.81 0.13
CA LYS A 196 12.29 -12.13 -0.36
C LYS A 196 12.83 -13.31 0.45
N LYS A 197 13.94 -13.14 1.17
CA LYS A 197 14.65 -14.21 1.89
C LYS A 197 14.77 -13.96 3.40
N ASN A 198 14.60 -12.72 3.84
CA ASN A 198 14.87 -12.30 5.21
C ASN A 198 13.60 -12.15 6.03
N LYS A 199 13.28 -13.18 6.85
CA LYS A 199 12.11 -13.20 7.74
C LYS A 199 12.11 -12.11 8.82
N LYS A 200 13.22 -11.42 9.05
CA LYS A 200 13.29 -10.29 9.98
C LYS A 200 12.69 -9.02 9.36
N MET A 201 12.50 -9.00 8.05
CA MET A 201 11.87 -7.90 7.33
C MET A 201 10.36 -8.16 7.20
N PRO A 202 9.47 -7.25 7.62
CA PRO A 202 8.04 -7.39 7.45
C PRO A 202 7.61 -7.66 6.00
N LEU A 203 8.28 -7.00 5.04
CA LEU A 203 8.03 -7.17 3.60
C LEU A 203 8.22 -8.63 3.13
N TYR A 204 9.02 -9.46 3.84
CA TYR A 204 9.11 -10.89 3.58
C TYR A 204 7.73 -11.55 3.59
N TYR A 205 6.91 -11.24 4.58
CA TYR A 205 5.62 -11.89 4.77
C TYR A 205 4.59 -11.46 3.72
N LEU A 206 4.70 -10.25 3.20
CA LEU A 206 3.89 -9.78 2.08
C LEU A 206 4.33 -10.44 0.77
N LEU A 207 5.63 -10.46 0.47
CA LEU A 207 6.18 -11.02 -0.77
C LEU A 207 6.05 -12.54 -0.88
N ASN A 208 6.01 -13.24 0.26
CA ASN A 208 5.84 -14.69 0.35
C ASN A 208 4.43 -15.09 0.84
N SER A 209 3.50 -14.16 0.79
CA SER A 209 2.10 -14.47 1.00
C SER A 209 1.56 -15.23 -0.20
N ASP A 210 0.78 -16.22 -0.16
CA ASP A 210 0.21 -16.91 -1.33
C ASP A 210 -0.84 -16.03 -2.06
N HIS A 211 -0.67 -14.72 -2.05
CA HIS A 211 -1.57 -13.76 -2.68
C HIS A 211 -1.32 -13.73 -4.19
N GLU A 212 -2.40 -13.84 -4.98
CA GLU A 212 -2.32 -14.02 -6.44
C GLU A 212 -1.76 -12.80 -7.19
N SER A 213 -1.88 -11.60 -6.63
CA SER A 213 -1.46 -10.36 -7.28
C SER A 213 -0.71 -9.44 -6.32
N VAL A 214 0.57 -9.74 -6.10
CA VAL A 214 1.55 -8.81 -5.53
C VAL A 214 2.51 -8.44 -6.64
N ASP A 215 2.40 -7.23 -7.18
CA ASP A 215 3.12 -6.77 -8.37
C ASP A 215 3.97 -5.53 -8.05
N ILE A 216 4.82 -5.14 -8.97
CA ILE A 216 5.68 -3.96 -8.83
C ILE A 216 5.10 -2.80 -9.66
N LEU A 217 4.90 -1.65 -9.04
CA LEU A 217 4.44 -0.45 -9.72
C LEU A 217 5.62 0.35 -10.24
N ASN A 218 5.73 0.44 -11.56
CA ASN A 218 6.63 1.39 -12.20
C ASN A 218 6.02 2.80 -12.13
N SER A 219 6.65 3.69 -11.42
CA SER A 219 6.22 5.06 -11.19
C SER A 219 6.93 6.10 -12.09
N ASN A 220 7.78 5.65 -12.99
CA ASN A 220 8.55 6.50 -13.91
C ASN A 220 7.73 6.98 -15.11
#